data_3cddfae3bdd60714ff57d10f98da3eff
#
_entry.id   3cddfae3bdd60714ff57d10f98da3eff
#
_cell.length_a   1.000
_cell.length_b   1.000
_cell.length_c   1.000
_cell.angle_alpha   90.00
_cell.angle_beta   90.00
_cell.angle_gamma   90.00
#
_symmetry.space_group_name_H-M   'P 1'
#
loop_
_entity.id
_entity.type
_entity.pdbx_description
1 polymer ?
#
loop_
_entity_poly.entity_id
_entity_poly.type
_entity_poly.pdbx_seq_one_letter_code
_entity_poly.pdbx_strand_id
1 'polypeptide(L)'
;MTDTPMLAIHGVAKTFYPGTVNERRALCDINLTLAEGDFVTIIGSNGAGKSTLLNVVAGSLPVDQGTVVVGGRDVTRLPEHRRAAMMSRVFQDPSAGTAPHLSIEENLAVALNRGKPHTLAPGLTRHSRAEFRAQLATLEQGLEDRMSHRVGLLSGGQRQALSLLMASFTHPKLLLLDEHTAALDPERAELVLRLTAQMVAEQHLTAMMVTHNMDHALRLGNRLVMMHEGRIIHTLDASDKPTATVADLLDWFSHERGGMTDRTLLA
;
A
#
# COMPACT_ATOMS: atom_id res chain seq x y z
N MET A 1 7.75 23.95 -15.21
CA MET A 1 8.04 22.53 -15.45
C MET A 1 6.81 21.79 -14.96
N THR A 2 6.08 21.10 -15.83
CA THR A 2 4.91 20.30 -15.42
C THR A 2 5.45 19.10 -14.66
N ASP A 3 5.27 19.12 -13.33
CA ASP A 3 5.67 17.99 -12.48
C ASP A 3 4.93 16.74 -12.93
N THR A 4 5.66 15.77 -13.49
CA THR A 4 5.09 14.50 -13.91
C THR A 4 4.63 13.76 -12.65
N PRO A 5 3.36 13.40 -12.52
CA PRO A 5 2.89 12.74 -11.32
C PRO A 5 3.59 11.39 -11.12
N MET A 6 3.83 11.02 -9.85
CA MET A 6 4.39 9.73 -9.50
C MET A 6 3.40 8.60 -9.81
N LEU A 7 2.12 8.82 -9.56
CA LEU A 7 1.03 7.92 -9.96
C LEU A 7 -0.05 8.73 -10.66
N ALA A 8 -0.54 8.24 -11.80
CA ALA A 8 -1.75 8.75 -12.45
C ALA A 8 -2.64 7.57 -12.86
N ILE A 9 -3.87 7.61 -12.41
CA ILE A 9 -4.93 6.65 -12.72
C ILE A 9 -6.01 7.44 -13.46
N HIS A 10 -6.36 7.01 -14.68
CA HIS A 10 -7.35 7.69 -15.52
C HIS A 10 -8.43 6.73 -15.96
N GLY A 11 -9.67 6.99 -15.55
CA GLY A 11 -10.87 6.29 -16.00
C GLY A 11 -10.84 4.78 -15.71
N VAL A 12 -10.18 4.35 -14.64
CA VAL A 12 -10.00 2.91 -14.36
C VAL A 12 -11.30 2.29 -13.90
N ALA A 13 -11.70 1.23 -14.61
CA ALA A 13 -12.85 0.39 -14.27
C ALA A 13 -12.45 -1.08 -14.15
N LYS A 14 -13.13 -1.80 -13.23
CA LYS A 14 -12.96 -3.24 -13.02
C LYS A 14 -14.27 -3.88 -12.63
N THR A 15 -14.68 -4.90 -13.40
CA THR A 15 -15.86 -5.70 -13.13
C THR A 15 -15.45 -7.16 -12.93
N PHE A 16 -15.92 -7.77 -11.87
CA PHE A 16 -15.79 -9.22 -11.66
C PHE A 16 -17.02 -9.94 -12.20
N TYR A 17 -16.80 -11.09 -12.80
CA TYR A 17 -17.85 -11.99 -13.35
C TYR A 17 -18.84 -11.29 -14.27
N PRO A 18 -18.40 -10.52 -15.30
CA PRO A 18 -19.29 -9.75 -16.17
C PRO A 18 -20.29 -10.66 -16.88
N GLY A 19 -21.56 -10.20 -16.98
CA GLY A 19 -22.63 -10.92 -17.64
C GLY A 19 -23.18 -12.12 -16.85
N THR A 20 -22.79 -12.29 -15.59
CA THR A 20 -23.33 -13.36 -14.73
C THR A 20 -24.17 -12.78 -13.58
N VAL A 21 -24.93 -13.65 -12.89
CA VAL A 21 -25.69 -13.26 -11.67
C VAL A 21 -24.80 -12.75 -10.53
N ASN A 22 -23.51 -13.02 -10.58
CA ASN A 22 -22.53 -12.58 -9.60
C ASN A 22 -21.71 -11.35 -10.10
N GLU A 23 -22.17 -10.68 -11.15
CA GLU A 23 -21.51 -9.49 -11.67
C GLU A 23 -21.36 -8.45 -10.56
N ARG A 24 -20.12 -7.96 -10.40
CA ARG A 24 -19.81 -6.91 -9.43
C ARG A 24 -18.85 -5.90 -10.04
N ARG A 25 -19.30 -4.67 -10.16
CA ARG A 25 -18.47 -3.53 -10.54
C ARG A 25 -17.67 -3.09 -9.32
N ALA A 26 -16.40 -3.47 -9.28
CA ALA A 26 -15.52 -3.21 -8.14
C ALA A 26 -14.81 -1.87 -8.22
N LEU A 27 -14.55 -1.36 -9.44
CA LEU A 27 -14.05 0.00 -9.69
C LEU A 27 -14.86 0.62 -10.84
N CYS A 28 -15.29 1.86 -10.66
CA CYS A 28 -16.14 2.60 -11.58
C CYS A 28 -15.54 3.99 -11.83
N ASP A 29 -14.83 4.15 -12.94
CA ASP A 29 -14.26 5.43 -13.38
C ASP A 29 -13.35 6.06 -12.32
N ILE A 30 -12.35 5.32 -11.84
CA ILE A 30 -11.40 5.82 -10.86
C ILE A 30 -10.41 6.77 -11.53
N ASN A 31 -10.34 7.99 -11.00
CA ASN A 31 -9.39 9.01 -11.37
C ASN A 31 -8.64 9.45 -10.12
N LEU A 32 -7.30 9.26 -10.09
CA LEU A 32 -6.46 9.61 -8.95
C LEU A 32 -5.05 9.98 -9.42
N THR A 33 -4.54 11.10 -8.94
CA THR A 33 -3.18 11.54 -9.25
C THR A 33 -2.41 11.81 -7.96
N LEU A 34 -1.18 11.29 -7.86
CA LEU A 34 -0.26 11.52 -6.75
C LEU A 34 1.01 12.19 -7.26
N ALA A 35 1.44 13.24 -6.60
CA ALA A 35 2.76 13.82 -6.78
C ALA A 35 3.84 12.95 -6.14
N GLU A 36 5.11 13.20 -6.48
CA GLU A 36 6.23 12.58 -5.78
C GLU A 36 6.24 13.01 -4.31
N GLY A 37 6.43 12.04 -3.40
CA GLY A 37 6.39 12.27 -1.96
C GLY A 37 4.98 12.33 -1.35
N ASP A 38 3.91 12.22 -2.14
CA ASP A 38 2.56 12.11 -1.57
C ASP A 38 2.41 10.81 -0.78
N PHE A 39 1.87 10.92 0.42
CA PHE A 39 1.41 9.78 1.22
C PHE A 39 -0.11 9.87 1.34
N VAL A 40 -0.83 9.11 0.52
CA VAL A 40 -2.29 9.07 0.53
C VAL A 40 -2.81 7.92 1.38
N THR A 41 -3.77 8.23 2.24
CA THR A 41 -4.56 7.22 2.96
C THR A 41 -5.89 7.00 2.24
N ILE A 42 -6.33 5.75 2.13
CA ILE A 42 -7.56 5.36 1.43
C ILE A 42 -8.47 4.65 2.42
N ILE A 43 -9.65 5.22 2.65
CA ILE A 43 -10.69 4.65 3.51
C ILE A 43 -11.96 4.33 2.71
N GLY A 44 -12.82 3.53 3.28
CA GLY A 44 -14.10 3.16 2.69
C GLY A 44 -14.68 1.92 3.33
N SER A 45 -15.96 1.67 3.12
CA SER A 45 -16.66 0.49 3.61
C SER A 45 -16.07 -0.81 3.05
N ASN A 46 -16.42 -1.93 3.68
CA ASN A 46 -16.09 -3.24 3.12
C ASN A 46 -16.73 -3.38 1.75
N GLY A 47 -15.93 -3.79 0.78
CA GLY A 47 -16.40 -3.89 -0.59
C GLY A 47 -16.38 -2.60 -1.41
N ALA A 48 -15.90 -1.48 -0.86
CA ALA A 48 -15.77 -0.21 -1.59
C ALA A 48 -14.78 -0.22 -2.77
N GLY A 49 -13.98 -1.28 -2.94
CA GLY A 49 -13.01 -1.39 -4.03
C GLY A 49 -11.57 -1.08 -3.66
N LYS A 50 -11.26 -0.76 -2.39
CA LYS A 50 -9.92 -0.35 -1.93
C LYS A 50 -8.80 -1.34 -2.30
N SER A 51 -8.92 -2.61 -1.88
CA SER A 51 -7.92 -3.64 -2.21
C SER A 51 -7.92 -3.97 -3.70
N THR A 52 -9.06 -3.82 -4.40
CA THR A 52 -9.12 -3.94 -5.87
C THR A 52 -8.29 -2.85 -6.53
N LEU A 53 -8.38 -1.61 -6.05
CA LEU A 53 -7.57 -0.48 -6.54
C LEU A 53 -6.07 -0.74 -6.33
N LEU A 54 -5.66 -1.17 -5.13
CA LEU A 54 -4.25 -1.56 -4.89
C LEU A 54 -3.80 -2.70 -5.80
N ASN A 55 -4.64 -3.73 -6.01
CA ASN A 55 -4.32 -4.86 -6.88
C ASN A 55 -4.17 -4.44 -8.35
N VAL A 56 -5.01 -3.51 -8.81
CA VAL A 56 -4.90 -2.93 -10.16
C VAL A 56 -3.61 -2.12 -10.30
N VAL A 57 -3.27 -1.28 -9.33
CA VAL A 57 -2.02 -0.51 -9.33
C VAL A 57 -0.82 -1.44 -9.27
N ALA A 58 -0.83 -2.47 -8.43
CA ALA A 58 0.24 -3.47 -8.32
C ALA A 58 0.40 -4.33 -9.59
N GLY A 59 -0.67 -4.48 -10.39
CA GLY A 59 -0.68 -5.30 -11.61
C GLY A 59 -1.01 -6.77 -11.36
N SER A 60 -1.48 -7.12 -10.17
CA SER A 60 -2.03 -8.44 -9.83
C SER A 60 -3.45 -8.63 -10.38
N LEU A 61 -4.16 -7.53 -10.69
CA LEU A 61 -5.43 -7.52 -11.40
C LEU A 61 -5.34 -6.65 -12.67
N PRO A 62 -5.72 -7.16 -13.85
CA PRO A 62 -5.83 -6.34 -15.05
C PRO A 62 -7.04 -5.41 -14.96
N VAL A 63 -6.91 -4.21 -15.53
CA VAL A 63 -8.02 -3.26 -15.71
C VAL A 63 -8.91 -3.72 -16.88
N ASP A 64 -10.19 -3.38 -16.84
CA ASP A 64 -11.09 -3.58 -17.96
C ASP A 64 -11.10 -2.32 -18.85
N GLN A 65 -10.97 -1.12 -18.25
CA GLN A 65 -10.87 0.18 -18.93
C GLN A 65 -9.92 1.10 -18.17
N GLY A 66 -9.47 2.15 -18.85
CA GLY A 66 -8.62 3.17 -18.26
C GLY A 66 -7.12 2.84 -18.32
N THR A 67 -6.33 3.69 -17.68
CA THR A 67 -4.86 3.60 -17.69
C THR A 67 -4.27 3.83 -16.32
N VAL A 68 -3.11 3.20 -16.06
CA VAL A 68 -2.28 3.38 -14.86
C VAL A 68 -0.88 3.75 -15.31
N VAL A 69 -0.40 4.91 -14.86
CA VAL A 69 0.94 5.45 -15.16
C VAL A 69 1.71 5.62 -13.86
N VAL A 70 2.94 5.14 -13.78
CA VAL A 70 3.82 5.26 -12.61
C VAL A 70 5.16 5.87 -13.02
N GLY A 71 5.52 7.02 -12.42
CA GLY A 71 6.74 7.75 -12.75
C GLY A 71 6.86 8.07 -14.23
N GLY A 72 5.76 8.49 -14.86
CA GLY A 72 5.66 8.82 -16.29
C GLY A 72 5.61 7.61 -17.24
N ARG A 73 5.65 6.37 -16.72
CA ARG A 73 5.59 5.15 -17.53
C ARG A 73 4.20 4.52 -17.45
N ASP A 74 3.57 4.28 -18.61
CA ASP A 74 2.35 3.46 -18.67
C ASP A 74 2.66 2.02 -18.26
N VAL A 75 2.01 1.58 -17.19
CA VAL A 75 2.15 0.24 -16.63
C VAL A 75 0.87 -0.59 -16.78
N THR A 76 -0.16 -0.05 -17.42
CA THR A 76 -1.52 -0.62 -17.51
C THR A 76 -1.52 -2.11 -17.88
N ARG A 77 -0.71 -2.49 -18.86
CA ARG A 77 -0.61 -3.88 -19.35
C ARG A 77 0.61 -4.63 -18.84
N LEU A 78 1.42 -4.01 -17.96
CA LEU A 78 2.59 -4.70 -17.41
C LEU A 78 2.14 -5.66 -16.29
N PRO A 79 2.61 -6.91 -16.28
CA PRO A 79 2.34 -7.84 -15.21
C PRO A 79 3.08 -7.44 -13.92
N GLU A 80 2.59 -7.91 -12.77
CA GLU A 80 3.07 -7.57 -11.43
C GLU A 80 4.60 -7.67 -11.29
N HIS A 81 5.21 -8.77 -11.77
CA HIS A 81 6.65 -8.98 -11.65
C HIS A 81 7.49 -7.91 -12.37
N ARG A 82 6.97 -7.29 -13.44
CA ARG A 82 7.64 -6.16 -14.12
C ARG A 82 7.41 -4.83 -13.41
N ARG A 83 6.27 -4.68 -12.72
CA ARG A 83 5.99 -3.51 -11.87
C ARG A 83 6.77 -3.56 -10.56
N ALA A 84 7.13 -4.74 -10.06
CA ALA A 84 7.90 -4.94 -8.83
C ALA A 84 9.28 -4.27 -8.82
N ALA A 85 9.81 -3.88 -9.99
CA ALA A 85 11.02 -3.06 -10.10
C ALA A 85 10.78 -1.57 -9.75
N MET A 86 9.53 -1.11 -9.79
CA MET A 86 9.16 0.30 -9.57
C MET A 86 8.34 0.50 -8.30
N MET A 87 7.68 -0.54 -7.82
CA MET A 87 6.81 -0.44 -6.65
C MET A 87 6.99 -1.64 -5.72
N SER A 88 6.70 -1.41 -4.46
CA SER A 88 6.70 -2.45 -3.43
C SER A 88 5.34 -2.51 -2.75
N ARG A 89 5.02 -3.66 -2.16
CA ARG A 89 3.77 -3.87 -1.44
C ARG A 89 4.02 -4.52 -0.09
N VAL A 90 3.32 -4.02 0.92
CA VAL A 90 3.16 -4.65 2.23
C VAL A 90 1.73 -5.15 2.32
N PHE A 91 1.58 -6.44 2.63
CA PHE A 91 0.28 -7.11 2.65
C PHE A 91 -0.36 -7.04 4.04
N GLN A 92 -1.66 -7.26 4.09
CA GLN A 92 -2.43 -7.41 5.33
C GLN A 92 -1.94 -8.61 6.14
N ASP A 93 -1.70 -9.76 5.46
CA ASP A 93 -1.05 -10.93 6.06
C ASP A 93 0.47 -10.80 5.92
N PRO A 94 1.22 -10.67 7.04
CA PRO A 94 2.68 -10.58 7.01
C PRO A 94 3.35 -11.80 6.36
N SER A 95 2.67 -12.94 6.32
CA SER A 95 3.19 -14.18 5.70
C SER A 95 3.27 -14.08 4.18
N ALA A 96 2.43 -13.27 3.55
CA ALA A 96 2.41 -13.08 2.10
C ALA A 96 3.64 -12.31 1.58
N GLY A 97 4.25 -11.46 2.43
CA GLY A 97 5.43 -10.64 2.08
C GLY A 97 6.77 -11.28 2.43
N THR A 98 6.79 -12.46 3.09
CA THR A 98 8.00 -13.08 3.63
C THR A 98 8.09 -14.56 3.28
N ALA A 99 9.31 -15.11 3.29
CA ALA A 99 9.56 -16.55 3.17
C ALA A 99 9.79 -17.14 4.58
N PRO A 100 8.80 -17.80 5.21
CA PRO A 100 8.85 -18.18 6.62
C PRO A 100 9.93 -19.25 6.94
N HIS A 101 10.33 -20.02 5.95
CA HIS A 101 11.37 -21.05 6.09
C HIS A 101 12.79 -20.50 5.99
N LEU A 102 12.97 -19.33 5.42
CA LEU A 102 14.24 -18.63 5.33
C LEU A 102 14.52 -17.84 6.60
N SER A 103 15.80 -17.56 6.86
CA SER A 103 16.24 -16.67 7.94
C SER A 103 15.88 -15.20 7.63
N ILE A 104 16.00 -14.34 8.62
CA ILE A 104 15.81 -12.89 8.45
C ILE A 104 16.79 -12.34 7.40
N GLU A 105 18.09 -12.67 7.51
CA GLU A 105 19.11 -12.20 6.56
C GLU A 105 18.88 -12.71 5.13
N GLU A 106 18.37 -13.94 4.98
CA GLU A 106 18.03 -14.48 3.65
C GLU A 106 16.80 -13.77 3.04
N ASN A 107 15.78 -13.47 3.83
CA ASN A 107 14.64 -12.66 3.38
C ASN A 107 15.08 -11.27 2.92
N LEU A 108 15.94 -10.61 3.69
CA LEU A 108 16.51 -9.30 3.35
C LEU A 108 17.37 -9.37 2.07
N ALA A 109 18.15 -10.42 1.90
CA ALA A 109 18.95 -10.62 0.68
C ALA A 109 18.06 -10.80 -0.57
N VAL A 110 16.94 -11.53 -0.44
CA VAL A 110 15.95 -11.66 -1.52
C VAL A 110 15.33 -10.31 -1.85
N ALA A 111 14.94 -9.53 -0.84
CA ALA A 111 14.37 -8.20 -1.02
C ALA A 111 15.35 -7.22 -1.71
N LEU A 112 16.61 -7.20 -1.28
CA LEU A 112 17.68 -6.35 -1.83
C LEU A 112 17.97 -6.65 -3.31
N ASN A 113 17.74 -7.89 -3.75
CA ASN A 113 17.97 -8.32 -5.13
C ASN A 113 16.73 -8.21 -6.03
N ARG A 114 15.62 -7.67 -5.52
CA ARG A 114 14.40 -7.46 -6.31
C ARG A 114 14.69 -6.58 -7.53
N GLY A 115 14.28 -7.03 -8.71
CA GLY A 115 14.46 -6.28 -9.94
C GLY A 115 15.88 -6.26 -10.50
N LYS A 116 16.85 -6.91 -9.84
CA LYS A 116 18.22 -7.05 -10.33
C LYS A 116 18.38 -8.34 -11.14
N PRO A 117 19.32 -8.38 -12.11
CA PRO A 117 19.67 -9.62 -12.81
C PRO A 117 20.19 -10.67 -11.81
N HIS A 118 19.74 -11.90 -11.95
CA HIS A 118 20.26 -13.01 -11.15
C HIS A 118 21.69 -13.35 -11.62
N THR A 119 22.62 -13.36 -10.68
CA THR A 119 24.02 -13.71 -10.89
C THR A 119 24.40 -14.89 -10.00
N LEU A 120 25.57 -15.51 -10.25
CA LEU A 120 26.13 -16.55 -9.38
C LEU A 120 26.87 -15.98 -8.15
N ALA A 121 26.83 -14.65 -7.94
CA ALA A 121 27.44 -14.02 -6.78
C ALA A 121 26.68 -14.42 -5.49
N PRO A 122 27.41 -14.60 -4.36
CA PRO A 122 26.77 -14.87 -3.07
C PRO A 122 25.78 -13.75 -2.71
N GLY A 123 24.53 -14.14 -2.38
CA GLY A 123 23.47 -13.19 -1.96
C GLY A 123 23.74 -12.57 -0.58
N LEU A 124 24.56 -13.20 0.25
CA LEU A 124 24.95 -12.77 1.59
C LEU A 124 26.46 -12.56 1.67
N THR A 125 26.88 -11.35 1.95
CA THR A 125 28.28 -10.95 2.17
C THR A 125 28.46 -10.37 3.57
N ARG A 126 29.72 -10.20 4.01
CA ARG A 126 29.98 -9.51 5.30
C ARG A 126 29.45 -8.07 5.27
N HIS A 127 29.54 -7.41 4.10
CA HIS A 127 29.06 -6.03 3.93
C HIS A 127 27.53 -5.97 4.04
N SER A 128 26.81 -6.81 3.28
CA SER A 128 25.33 -6.84 3.34
C SER A 128 24.79 -7.20 4.73
N ARG A 129 25.48 -8.09 5.46
CA ARG A 129 25.10 -8.41 6.86
C ARG A 129 25.24 -7.22 7.80
N ALA A 130 26.31 -6.42 7.65
CA ALA A 130 26.49 -5.23 8.47
C ALA A 130 25.41 -4.17 8.17
N GLU A 131 25.08 -3.98 6.90
CA GLU A 131 23.99 -3.11 6.45
C GLU A 131 22.64 -3.60 6.98
N PHE A 132 22.32 -4.89 6.84
CA PHE A 132 21.08 -5.47 7.34
C PHE A 132 20.95 -5.30 8.85
N ARG A 133 22.02 -5.49 9.60
CA ARG A 133 22.02 -5.29 11.05
C ARG A 133 21.68 -3.84 11.41
N ALA A 134 22.29 -2.87 10.73
CA ALA A 134 22.02 -1.45 10.96
C ALA A 134 20.57 -1.09 10.64
N GLN A 135 20.03 -1.60 9.53
CA GLN A 135 18.63 -1.38 9.13
C GLN A 135 17.64 -2.07 10.07
N LEU A 136 17.94 -3.30 10.53
CA LEU A 136 17.08 -3.99 11.50
C LEU A 136 17.03 -3.29 12.86
N ALA A 137 18.14 -2.69 13.30
CA ALA A 137 18.18 -1.92 14.55
C ALA A 137 17.21 -0.73 14.54
N THR A 138 16.93 -0.13 13.38
CA THR A 138 15.95 0.98 13.27
C THR A 138 14.51 0.54 13.55
N LEU A 139 14.23 -0.77 13.51
CA LEU A 139 12.90 -1.30 13.81
C LEU A 139 12.62 -1.39 15.32
N GLU A 140 13.64 -1.27 16.17
CA GLU A 140 13.52 -1.38 17.64
C GLU A 140 12.85 -2.67 18.11
N GLN A 141 13.10 -3.82 17.40
CA GLN A 141 12.47 -5.11 17.64
C GLN A 141 13.46 -6.22 18.08
N GLY A 142 14.76 -5.88 18.24
CA GLY A 142 15.82 -6.84 18.56
C GLY A 142 16.07 -7.89 17.46
N LEU A 143 15.72 -7.56 16.22
CA LEU A 143 15.91 -8.46 15.06
C LEU A 143 17.35 -8.47 14.56
N GLU A 144 18.10 -7.41 14.82
CA GLU A 144 19.52 -7.24 14.49
C GLU A 144 20.42 -8.31 15.12
N ASP A 145 20.02 -8.86 16.28
CA ASP A 145 20.75 -9.91 16.99
C ASP A 145 20.26 -11.32 16.61
N ARG A 146 19.20 -11.41 15.81
CA ARG A 146 18.53 -12.67 15.45
C ARG A 146 18.52 -12.94 13.95
N MET A 147 19.45 -12.37 13.19
CA MET A 147 19.45 -12.40 11.71
C MET A 147 19.44 -13.82 11.13
N SER A 148 20.02 -14.80 11.82
CA SER A 148 20.00 -16.22 11.43
C SER A 148 18.73 -16.98 11.79
N HIS A 149 17.80 -16.37 12.58
CA HIS A 149 16.55 -17.03 12.96
C HIS A 149 15.58 -17.05 11.78
N ARG A 150 14.77 -18.12 11.68
CA ARG A 150 13.73 -18.24 10.66
C ARG A 150 12.62 -17.21 10.89
N VAL A 151 12.17 -16.58 9.81
CA VAL A 151 11.09 -15.59 9.85
C VAL A 151 9.77 -16.18 10.36
N GLY A 152 9.53 -17.48 10.14
CA GLY A 152 8.37 -18.18 10.68
C GLY A 152 8.25 -18.19 12.20
N LEU A 153 9.36 -17.95 12.94
CA LEU A 153 9.40 -17.88 14.40
C LEU A 153 9.12 -16.47 14.96
N LEU A 154 9.02 -15.47 14.10
CA LEU A 154 8.75 -14.08 14.49
C LEU A 154 7.28 -13.90 14.89
N SER A 155 7.04 -12.99 15.83
CA SER A 155 5.68 -12.52 16.12
C SER A 155 5.07 -11.81 14.91
N GLY A 156 3.74 -11.67 14.87
CA GLY A 156 3.05 -10.94 13.79
C GLY A 156 3.60 -9.54 13.56
N GLY A 157 3.78 -8.76 14.65
CA GLY A 157 4.33 -7.40 14.58
C GLY A 157 5.78 -7.36 14.09
N GLN A 158 6.64 -8.26 14.57
CA GLN A 158 8.02 -8.38 14.11
C GLN A 158 8.10 -8.73 12.62
N ARG A 159 7.25 -9.64 12.17
CA ARG A 159 7.18 -10.03 10.76
C ARG A 159 6.67 -8.89 9.89
N GLN A 160 5.70 -8.12 10.38
CA GLN A 160 5.17 -6.95 9.68
C GLN A 160 6.22 -5.83 9.57
N ALA A 161 6.94 -5.52 10.65
CA ALA A 161 8.03 -4.57 10.63
C ALA A 161 9.15 -5.00 9.66
N LEU A 162 9.51 -6.29 9.65
CA LEU A 162 10.44 -6.84 8.68
C LEU A 162 9.93 -6.72 7.24
N SER A 163 8.64 -7.02 6.99
CA SER A 163 8.03 -6.89 5.67
C SER A 163 8.06 -5.44 5.17
N LEU A 164 7.79 -4.48 6.06
CA LEU A 164 7.88 -3.05 5.77
C LEU A 164 9.31 -2.64 5.39
N LEU A 165 10.31 -3.06 6.17
CA LEU A 165 11.72 -2.82 5.87
C LEU A 165 12.12 -3.42 4.51
N MET A 166 11.74 -4.67 4.24
CA MET A 166 11.98 -5.34 2.96
C MET A 166 11.35 -4.59 1.77
N ALA A 167 10.17 -4.01 1.98
CA ALA A 167 9.48 -3.24 0.95
C ALA A 167 10.19 -1.93 0.61
N SER A 168 10.90 -1.31 1.56
CA SER A 168 11.61 -0.04 1.37
C SER A 168 13.02 -0.17 0.80
N PHE A 169 13.67 -1.36 0.91
CA PHE A 169 15.08 -1.57 0.55
C PHE A 169 15.48 -1.14 -0.87
N THR A 170 14.57 -1.26 -1.82
CA THR A 170 14.86 -0.91 -3.22
C THR A 170 14.48 0.52 -3.57
N HIS A 171 14.16 1.35 -2.59
CA HIS A 171 13.64 2.70 -2.77
C HIS A 171 12.58 2.75 -3.88
N PRO A 172 11.43 2.08 -3.67
CA PRO A 172 10.42 1.99 -4.71
C PRO A 172 9.85 3.38 -5.03
N LYS A 173 9.49 3.60 -6.29
CA LYS A 173 8.77 4.82 -6.69
C LYS A 173 7.41 4.93 -6.02
N LEU A 174 6.77 3.79 -5.72
CA LEU A 174 5.46 3.73 -5.07
C LEU A 174 5.42 2.59 -4.05
N LEU A 175 5.06 2.90 -2.81
CA LEU A 175 4.85 1.94 -1.73
C LEU A 175 3.35 1.72 -1.54
N LEU A 176 2.90 0.47 -1.65
CA LEU A 176 1.51 0.06 -1.45
C LEU A 176 1.37 -0.64 -0.10
N LEU A 177 0.49 -0.15 0.76
CA LEU A 177 0.24 -0.63 2.11
C LEU A 177 -1.23 -1.07 2.22
N ASP A 178 -1.47 -2.38 2.29
CA ASP A 178 -2.82 -2.96 2.27
C ASP A 178 -3.23 -3.42 3.66
N GLU A 179 -3.92 -2.57 4.43
CA GLU A 179 -4.41 -2.85 5.80
C GLU A 179 -3.35 -3.53 6.69
N HIS A 180 -2.10 -3.13 6.54
CA HIS A 180 -0.90 -3.82 7.03
C HIS A 180 -0.77 -3.87 8.57
N THR A 181 -1.72 -3.29 9.32
CA THR A 181 -1.79 -3.34 10.78
C THR A 181 -3.04 -4.04 11.31
N ALA A 182 -3.96 -4.46 10.43
CA ALA A 182 -5.28 -4.97 10.83
C ALA A 182 -5.22 -6.29 11.64
N ALA A 183 -4.17 -7.10 11.43
CA ALA A 183 -3.99 -8.37 12.12
C ALA A 183 -3.14 -8.28 13.41
N LEU A 184 -2.79 -7.05 13.84
CA LEU A 184 -1.92 -6.80 14.99
C LEU A 184 -2.74 -6.34 16.20
N ASP A 185 -2.21 -6.59 17.39
CA ASP A 185 -2.71 -5.96 18.61
C ASP A 185 -2.44 -4.43 18.58
N PRO A 186 -3.19 -3.62 19.35
CA PRO A 186 -3.12 -2.15 19.25
C PRO A 186 -1.73 -1.57 19.45
N GLU A 187 -0.94 -2.09 20.40
CA GLU A 187 0.39 -1.58 20.70
C GLU A 187 1.35 -1.81 19.53
N ARG A 188 1.32 -3.03 18.97
CA ARG A 188 2.14 -3.38 17.78
C ARG A 188 1.67 -2.67 16.53
N ALA A 189 0.37 -2.45 16.37
CA ALA A 189 -0.17 -1.67 15.26
C ALA A 189 0.36 -0.22 15.29
N GLU A 190 0.33 0.45 16.45
CA GLU A 190 0.88 1.81 16.61
C GLU A 190 2.38 1.87 16.33
N LEU A 191 3.15 0.86 16.78
CA LEU A 191 4.57 0.78 16.46
C LEU A 191 4.81 0.67 14.95
N VAL A 192 4.10 -0.25 14.26
CA VAL A 192 4.25 -0.42 12.80
C VAL A 192 3.81 0.82 12.03
N LEU A 193 2.76 1.54 12.47
CA LEU A 193 2.33 2.80 11.88
C LEU A 193 3.38 3.90 12.04
N ARG A 194 4.00 4.02 13.24
CA ARG A 194 5.09 4.95 13.50
C ARG A 194 6.29 4.66 12.59
N LEU A 195 6.71 3.39 12.50
CA LEU A 195 7.79 2.96 11.60
C LEU A 195 7.45 3.25 10.13
N THR A 196 6.19 3.05 9.72
CA THR A 196 5.73 3.37 8.37
C THR A 196 5.87 4.86 8.07
N ALA A 197 5.37 5.72 8.96
CA ALA A 197 5.44 7.17 8.79
C ALA A 197 6.90 7.65 8.73
N GLN A 198 7.74 7.17 9.64
CA GLN A 198 9.16 7.50 9.69
C GLN A 198 9.87 7.10 8.39
N MET A 199 9.69 5.86 7.94
CA MET A 199 10.34 5.33 6.74
C MET A 199 9.90 6.07 5.47
N VAL A 200 8.59 6.37 5.33
CA VAL A 200 8.07 7.16 4.20
C VAL A 200 8.68 8.56 4.19
N ALA A 201 8.77 9.21 5.35
CA ALA A 201 9.33 10.57 5.48
C ALA A 201 10.84 10.60 5.21
N GLU A 202 11.63 9.71 5.86
CA GLU A 202 13.10 9.67 5.72
C GLU A 202 13.56 9.32 4.31
N GLN A 203 12.82 8.45 3.61
CA GLN A 203 13.16 8.01 2.26
C GLN A 203 12.41 8.79 1.16
N HIS A 204 11.59 9.78 1.52
CA HIS A 204 10.75 10.56 0.60
C HIS A 204 9.91 9.69 -0.35
N LEU A 205 9.34 8.59 0.18
CA LEU A 205 8.57 7.65 -0.63
C LEU A 205 7.18 8.21 -0.97
N THR A 206 6.73 7.96 -2.19
CA THR A 206 5.30 8.10 -2.51
C THR A 206 4.58 6.85 -2.02
N ALA A 207 3.49 6.99 -1.25
CA ALA A 207 2.82 5.87 -0.62
C ALA A 207 1.29 5.92 -0.78
N MET A 208 0.68 4.74 -0.93
CA MET A 208 -0.77 4.53 -0.85
C MET A 208 -1.05 3.54 0.28
N MET A 209 -1.80 3.96 1.30
CA MET A 209 -2.17 3.12 2.43
C MET A 209 -3.69 2.93 2.50
N VAL A 210 -4.13 1.69 2.38
CA VAL A 210 -5.51 1.32 2.69
C VAL A 210 -5.64 1.03 4.18
N THR A 211 -6.65 1.60 4.81
CA THR A 211 -7.01 1.32 6.19
C THR A 211 -8.52 1.42 6.40
N HIS A 212 -9.04 0.70 7.38
CA HIS A 212 -10.42 0.84 7.85
C HIS A 212 -10.52 1.73 9.11
N ASN A 213 -9.38 2.14 9.68
CA ASN A 213 -9.33 3.00 10.85
C ASN A 213 -9.22 4.47 10.42
N MET A 214 -10.25 5.27 10.75
CA MET A 214 -10.36 6.68 10.37
C MET A 214 -9.33 7.57 11.08
N ASP A 215 -9.01 7.28 12.35
CA ASP A 215 -8.00 8.02 13.09
C ASP A 215 -6.62 7.83 12.46
N HIS A 216 -6.26 6.59 12.11
CA HIS A 216 -5.02 6.33 11.40
C HIS A 216 -4.97 7.03 10.04
N ALA A 217 -6.11 7.05 9.32
CA ALA A 217 -6.20 7.69 8.02
C ALA A 217 -6.01 9.21 8.11
N LEU A 218 -6.53 9.86 9.14
CA LEU A 218 -6.37 11.30 9.37
C LEU A 218 -4.94 11.66 9.83
N ARG A 219 -4.37 10.83 10.73
CA ARG A 219 -3.03 11.10 11.31
C ARG A 219 -1.88 10.88 10.33
N LEU A 220 -2.03 9.93 9.39
CA LEU A 220 -0.94 9.51 8.51
C LEU A 220 -1.08 10.10 7.11
N GLY A 221 0.07 10.47 6.54
CA GLY A 221 0.14 11.04 5.20
C GLY A 221 -0.43 12.46 5.09
N ASN A 222 -0.29 13.02 3.90
CA ASN A 222 -0.71 14.39 3.59
C ASN A 222 -2.05 14.45 2.82
N ARG A 223 -2.55 13.32 2.29
CA ARG A 223 -3.82 13.26 1.54
C ARG A 223 -4.69 12.11 2.02
N LEU A 224 -6.01 12.24 1.81
CA LEU A 224 -6.97 11.19 2.13
C LEU A 224 -7.97 11.04 1.00
N VAL A 225 -8.27 9.80 0.65
CA VAL A 225 -9.26 9.43 -0.37
C VAL A 225 -10.33 8.55 0.28
N MET A 226 -11.59 8.91 0.07
CA MET A 226 -12.73 8.12 0.52
C MET A 226 -13.34 7.38 -0.67
N MET A 227 -13.52 6.07 -0.51
CA MET A 227 -14.13 5.22 -1.53
C MET A 227 -15.45 4.62 -1.07
N HIS A 228 -16.43 4.59 -1.97
CA HIS A 228 -17.71 3.93 -1.78
C HIS A 228 -18.17 3.31 -3.11
N GLU A 229 -18.63 2.06 -3.07
CA GLU A 229 -19.17 1.31 -4.24
C GLU A 229 -18.34 1.44 -5.52
N GLY A 230 -17.01 1.29 -5.37
CA GLY A 230 -16.09 1.33 -6.49
C GLY A 230 -15.77 2.73 -7.02
N ARG A 231 -16.17 3.80 -6.35
CA ARG A 231 -15.94 5.20 -6.73
C ARG A 231 -15.15 5.93 -5.66
N ILE A 232 -14.42 6.96 -6.08
CA ILE A 232 -13.93 7.98 -5.15
C ILE A 232 -15.05 8.97 -4.93
N ILE A 233 -15.48 9.11 -3.66
CA ILE A 233 -16.57 10.01 -3.27
C ILE A 233 -16.07 11.32 -2.70
N HIS A 234 -14.90 11.30 -2.07
CA HIS A 234 -14.30 12.50 -1.49
C HIS A 234 -12.77 12.40 -1.49
N THR A 235 -12.09 13.54 -1.59
CA THR A 235 -10.63 13.63 -1.50
C THR A 235 -10.27 14.84 -0.65
N LEU A 236 -9.44 14.63 0.37
CA LEU A 236 -8.80 15.70 1.13
C LEU A 236 -7.35 15.81 0.66
N ASP A 237 -6.95 17.00 0.31
CA ASP A 237 -5.56 17.30 0.00
C ASP A 237 -4.78 17.76 1.25
N ALA A 238 -3.54 18.18 1.06
CA ALA A 238 -2.65 18.56 2.14
C ALA A 238 -3.12 19.81 2.91
N SER A 239 -3.98 20.67 2.30
CA SER A 239 -4.53 21.85 2.98
C SER A 239 -5.74 21.52 3.85
N ASP A 240 -6.58 20.59 3.43
CA ASP A 240 -7.87 20.30 4.04
C ASP A 240 -7.77 19.20 5.11
N LYS A 241 -6.92 18.21 4.87
CA LYS A 241 -6.77 17.05 5.76
C LYS A 241 -6.45 17.38 7.22
N PRO A 242 -5.58 18.37 7.56
CA PRO A 242 -5.25 18.70 8.94
C PRO A 242 -6.43 19.22 9.78
N THR A 243 -7.47 19.76 9.14
CA THR A 243 -8.66 20.30 9.80
C THR A 243 -9.81 19.32 9.90
N ALA A 244 -9.75 18.21 9.14
CA ALA A 244 -10.79 17.20 9.11
C ALA A 244 -10.81 16.34 10.38
N THR A 245 -12.00 15.99 10.82
CA THR A 245 -12.24 15.14 11.98
C THR A 245 -12.89 13.81 11.57
N VAL A 246 -12.89 12.83 12.48
CA VAL A 246 -13.61 11.56 12.25
C VAL A 246 -15.12 11.80 12.06
N ALA A 247 -15.67 12.82 12.73
CA ALA A 247 -17.07 13.17 12.57
C ALA A 247 -17.39 13.63 11.14
N ASP A 248 -16.50 14.44 10.53
CA ASP A 248 -16.66 14.88 9.15
C ASP A 248 -16.62 13.68 8.18
N LEU A 249 -15.70 12.73 8.41
CA LEU A 249 -15.62 11.52 7.58
C LEU A 249 -16.91 10.69 7.66
N LEU A 250 -17.48 10.54 8.86
CA LEU A 250 -18.73 9.81 9.06
C LEU A 250 -19.91 10.53 8.39
N ASP A 251 -19.94 11.84 8.45
CA ASP A 251 -20.99 12.67 7.85
C ASP A 251 -20.96 12.52 6.31
N TRP A 252 -19.80 12.64 5.69
CA TRP A 252 -19.64 12.43 4.24
C TRP A 252 -20.08 11.04 3.80
N PHE A 253 -19.74 9.98 4.57
CA PHE A 253 -20.24 8.63 4.27
C PHE A 253 -21.75 8.50 4.40
N SER A 254 -22.37 9.22 5.35
CA SER A 254 -23.83 9.16 5.59
C SER A 254 -24.60 9.88 4.48
N HIS A 255 -24.09 11.03 4.01
CA HIS A 255 -24.69 11.79 2.92
C HIS A 255 -24.71 10.99 1.61
N GLU A 256 -23.62 10.28 1.29
CA GLU A 256 -23.59 9.42 0.09
C GLU A 256 -24.58 8.26 0.17
N ARG A 257 -24.77 7.66 1.36
CA ARG A 257 -25.79 6.62 1.54
C ARG A 257 -27.22 7.16 1.43
N GLY A 258 -27.50 8.34 1.95
CA GLY A 258 -28.81 9.00 1.86
C GLY A 258 -29.16 9.48 0.45
N GLY A 259 -28.20 10.04 -0.28
CA GLY A 259 -28.40 10.52 -1.64
C GLY A 259 -28.68 9.44 -2.67
N MET A 260 -28.28 8.18 -2.43
CA MET A 260 -28.64 7.05 -3.30
C MET A 260 -30.10 6.58 -3.07
N THR A 261 -30.59 6.66 -1.85
CA THR A 261 -31.98 6.25 -1.53
C THR A 261 -33.00 7.15 -2.23
N ASP A 262 -32.74 8.46 -2.32
CA ASP A 262 -33.64 9.40 -3.00
C ASP A 262 -33.60 9.29 -4.53
N ARG A 263 -32.45 8.95 -5.12
CA ARG A 263 -32.35 8.73 -6.59
C ARG A 263 -33.04 7.43 -7.07
N THR A 264 -33.11 6.43 -6.20
CA THR A 264 -33.77 5.14 -6.52
C THR A 264 -35.30 5.20 -6.35
N LEU A 265 -35.81 6.17 -5.59
CA LEU A 265 -37.24 6.39 -5.40
C LEU A 265 -37.86 7.30 -6.47
N LEU A 266 -37.05 7.98 -7.28
CA LEU A 266 -37.49 8.91 -8.35
C LEU A 266 -37.28 8.36 -9.78
N ALA A 267 -36.86 7.11 -9.92
CA ALA A 267 -36.74 6.38 -11.20
C ALA A 267 -37.69 5.18 -11.23
#